data_6fa580f8875dde569d3488f20c73ab4e
#
_entry.id   6fa580f8875dde569d3488f20c73ab4e
#
_cell.length_a   1.000
_cell.length_b   1.000
_cell.length_c   1.000
_cell.angle_alpha   90.00
_cell.angle_beta   90.00
_cell.angle_gamma   90.00
#
_symmetry.space_group_name_H-M   'P 1'
#
loop_
_entity.id
_entity.type
_entity.pdbx_description
1 polymer ?
#
loop_
_entity_poly.entity_id
_entity_poly.type
_entity_poly.pdbx_seq_one_letter_code
_entity_poly.pdbx_strand_id
1 'polypeptide(L)'
;MTIKKISLTEAKVPNFIGAWDIDHSVCTDLIDHFNSNPLIHHEGQTAGGVVKNEKDSVDLTIFPKDLAKNDTPCINIYLENLLECYKSYQQSWSFLNDHFKTLDVGPFNIQKYNKGGHFAKIHSERTSLQHLHRLFAFMTYLNDDFEGGKTTFNHYDLDIKPVTGRTMIWPAEWTHAHQGQIITKGSKYIITGWLNIPL
;
A
#
# COMPACT_ATOMS: atom_id res chain seq x y z
N MET A 1 -1.46 -42.32 -6.60
CA MET A 1 -2.49 -41.92 -5.60
C MET A 1 -3.26 -40.74 -6.16
N THR A 2 -4.56 -40.84 -6.36
CA THR A 2 -5.39 -39.75 -6.93
C THR A 2 -6.13 -39.09 -5.78
N ILE A 3 -5.84 -37.79 -5.49
CA ILE A 3 -6.60 -37.00 -4.52
C ILE A 3 -7.81 -36.36 -5.21
N LYS A 4 -8.96 -36.34 -4.56
CA LYS A 4 -10.17 -35.70 -5.04
C LYS A 4 -10.42 -34.42 -4.24
N LYS A 5 -10.43 -33.27 -4.93
CA LYS A 5 -10.85 -32.00 -4.32
C LYS A 5 -12.35 -32.03 -4.06
N ILE A 6 -12.76 -31.63 -2.87
CA ILE A 6 -14.18 -31.44 -2.51
C ILE A 6 -14.43 -29.96 -2.20
N SER A 7 -15.63 -29.48 -2.53
CA SER A 7 -16.10 -28.18 -2.08
C SER A 7 -16.69 -28.31 -0.67
N LEU A 8 -16.29 -27.44 0.26
CA LEU A 8 -16.74 -27.52 1.63
C LEU A 8 -18.02 -26.72 1.90
N THR A 9 -18.20 -25.57 1.23
CA THR A 9 -19.38 -24.72 1.42
C THR A 9 -19.57 -23.76 0.24
N GLU A 10 -20.77 -23.16 0.14
CA GLU A 10 -21.09 -22.01 -0.71
C GLU A 10 -20.98 -20.68 0.07
N ALA A 11 -20.14 -20.62 1.10
CA ALA A 11 -20.01 -19.42 1.93
C ALA A 11 -19.48 -18.24 1.09
N LYS A 12 -20.13 -17.08 1.21
CA LYS A 12 -19.58 -15.83 0.70
C LYS A 12 -18.32 -15.50 1.48
N VAL A 13 -17.19 -15.48 0.81
CA VAL A 13 -15.89 -15.11 1.41
C VAL A 13 -15.68 -13.62 1.22
N PRO A 14 -15.51 -12.83 2.29
CA PRO A 14 -15.16 -11.43 2.17
C PRO A 14 -13.76 -11.27 1.57
N ASN A 15 -13.52 -10.16 0.87
CA ASN A 15 -12.20 -9.90 0.29
C ASN A 15 -11.20 -9.29 1.29
N PHE A 16 -11.64 -8.93 2.50
CA PHE A 16 -10.83 -8.32 3.56
C PHE A 16 -10.09 -7.02 3.16
N ILE A 17 -10.51 -6.35 2.09
CA ILE A 17 -9.94 -5.08 1.66
C ILE A 17 -10.80 -3.96 2.22
N GLY A 18 -10.24 -3.14 3.12
CA GLY A 18 -10.86 -1.90 3.59
C GLY A 18 -10.48 -0.73 2.71
N ALA A 19 -11.40 0.21 2.51
CA ALA A 19 -11.14 1.44 1.75
C ALA A 19 -11.84 2.65 2.40
N TRP A 20 -11.13 3.78 2.45
CA TRP A 20 -11.58 5.07 3.00
C TRP A 20 -11.08 6.18 2.11
N ASP A 21 -11.72 7.34 2.17
CA ASP A 21 -11.23 8.55 1.52
C ASP A 21 -10.79 9.54 2.61
N ILE A 22 -9.51 9.97 2.58
CA ILE A 22 -8.95 11.00 3.46
C ILE A 22 -8.97 12.37 2.78
N ASP A 23 -8.73 13.44 3.53
CA ASP A 23 -8.74 14.79 3.00
C ASP A 23 -7.68 14.98 1.90
N HIS A 24 -8.07 15.63 0.80
CA HIS A 24 -7.21 15.89 -0.35
C HIS A 24 -6.04 16.84 -0.02
N SER A 25 -6.18 17.72 1.00
CA SER A 25 -5.08 18.58 1.43
C SER A 25 -3.89 17.78 1.92
N VAL A 26 -4.12 16.68 2.66
CA VAL A 26 -3.07 15.76 3.10
C VAL A 26 -2.31 15.18 1.91
N CYS A 27 -3.03 14.83 0.85
CA CYS A 27 -2.42 14.30 -0.37
C CYS A 27 -1.55 15.34 -1.09
N THR A 28 -2.03 16.58 -1.18
CA THR A 28 -1.27 17.70 -1.76
C THR A 28 0.02 17.94 -1.00
N ASP A 29 -0.04 18.03 0.33
CA ASP A 29 1.12 18.26 1.18
C ASP A 29 2.17 17.14 1.06
N LEU A 30 1.75 15.88 0.90
CA LEU A 30 2.64 14.74 0.67
C LEU A 30 3.32 14.80 -0.70
N ILE A 31 2.60 15.22 -1.75
CA ILE A 31 3.18 15.41 -3.10
C ILE A 31 4.19 16.55 -3.07
N ASP A 32 3.88 17.65 -2.38
CA ASP A 32 4.79 18.78 -2.23
C ASP A 32 6.04 18.41 -1.43
N HIS A 33 5.87 17.61 -0.35
CA HIS A 33 6.99 17.05 0.40
C HIS A 33 7.88 16.17 -0.51
N PHE A 34 7.32 15.28 -1.30
CA PHE A 34 8.08 14.49 -2.26
C PHE A 34 8.85 15.39 -3.23
N ASN A 35 8.18 16.32 -3.90
CA ASN A 35 8.79 17.17 -4.92
C ASN A 35 9.88 18.11 -4.35
N SER A 36 9.77 18.50 -3.08
CA SER A 36 10.75 19.36 -2.40
C SER A 36 12.02 18.63 -1.94
N ASN A 37 12.05 17.30 -2.01
CA ASN A 37 13.16 16.48 -1.51
C ASN A 37 13.83 15.59 -2.58
N PRO A 38 14.18 16.12 -3.77
CA PRO A 38 14.67 15.30 -4.88
C PRO A 38 16.00 14.59 -4.60
N LEU A 39 16.82 15.09 -3.66
CA LEU A 39 18.14 14.53 -3.34
C LEU A 39 18.07 13.16 -2.61
N ILE A 40 16.93 12.84 -2.00
CA ILE A 40 16.72 11.56 -1.30
C ILE A 40 15.83 10.60 -2.10
N HIS A 41 15.52 10.94 -3.36
CA HIS A 41 14.83 10.02 -4.25
C HIS A 41 15.74 8.90 -4.71
N HIS A 42 15.16 7.73 -4.92
CA HIS A 42 15.85 6.57 -5.49
C HIS A 42 14.93 5.83 -6.46
N GLU A 43 15.51 4.98 -7.30
CA GLU A 43 14.75 4.09 -8.17
C GLU A 43 13.94 3.09 -7.35
N GLY A 44 12.70 2.81 -7.76
CA GLY A 44 11.85 1.82 -7.12
C GLY A 44 12.49 0.44 -7.11
N GLN A 45 12.40 -0.24 -5.97
CA GLN A 45 13.00 -1.57 -5.76
C GLN A 45 11.93 -2.62 -5.49
N THR A 46 12.23 -3.85 -5.87
CA THR A 46 11.55 -5.09 -5.46
C THR A 46 12.48 -5.89 -4.54
N ALA A 47 12.05 -7.05 -4.06
CA ALA A 47 12.93 -7.98 -3.33
C ALA A 47 14.17 -8.40 -4.17
N GLY A 48 14.12 -8.29 -5.49
CA GLY A 48 15.24 -8.54 -6.42
C GLY A 48 16.11 -7.32 -6.71
N GLY A 49 15.89 -6.18 -6.03
CA GLY A 49 16.55 -4.91 -6.30
C GLY A 49 15.83 -4.07 -7.35
N VAL A 50 16.56 -3.25 -8.10
CA VAL A 50 16.00 -2.42 -9.17
C VAL A 50 15.81 -3.27 -10.44
N VAL A 51 14.55 -3.56 -10.77
CA VAL A 51 14.14 -4.35 -11.93
C VAL A 51 13.01 -3.62 -12.65
N LYS A 52 13.35 -2.74 -13.60
CA LYS A 52 12.40 -1.80 -14.22
C LYS A 52 11.25 -2.45 -14.97
N ASN A 53 11.42 -3.65 -15.53
CA ASN A 53 10.29 -4.40 -16.14
C ASN A 53 9.34 -5.02 -15.11
N GLU A 54 9.71 -5.07 -13.82
CA GLU A 54 8.83 -5.49 -12.73
C GLU A 54 8.19 -4.28 -12.04
N LYS A 55 9.01 -3.25 -11.72
CA LYS A 55 8.60 -2.00 -11.07
C LYS A 55 9.40 -0.83 -11.62
N ASP A 56 8.72 0.15 -12.22
CA ASP A 56 9.32 1.40 -12.71
C ASP A 56 8.67 2.59 -12.00
N SER A 57 9.34 3.07 -10.95
CA SER A 57 8.93 4.20 -10.12
C SER A 57 10.14 4.97 -9.60
N VAL A 58 9.88 6.18 -9.10
CA VAL A 58 10.81 6.95 -8.26
C VAL A 58 10.23 6.98 -6.85
N ASP A 59 11.01 6.54 -5.88
CA ASP A 59 10.57 6.36 -4.50
C ASP A 59 11.31 7.32 -3.54
N LEU A 60 10.61 7.78 -2.50
CA LEU A 60 11.15 8.47 -1.33
C LEU A 60 10.79 7.63 -0.10
N THR A 61 11.81 7.07 0.57
CA THR A 61 11.61 6.25 1.76
C THR A 61 11.53 7.11 3.02
N ILE A 62 10.51 6.86 3.83
CA ILE A 62 10.29 7.49 5.14
C ILE A 62 10.56 6.45 6.21
N PHE A 63 11.43 6.79 7.16
CA PHE A 63 11.73 5.95 8.32
C PHE A 63 11.02 6.51 9.55
N PRO A 64 10.04 5.82 10.15
CA PRO A 64 9.29 6.31 11.31
C PRO A 64 10.18 6.75 12.48
N LYS A 65 11.32 6.08 12.69
CA LYS A 65 12.31 6.44 13.73
C LYS A 65 12.95 7.84 13.57
N ASP A 66 12.88 8.39 12.36
CA ASP A 66 13.46 9.70 12.06
C ASP A 66 12.42 10.84 12.09
N LEU A 67 11.13 10.52 12.18
CA LEU A 67 10.04 11.51 12.21
C LEU A 67 10.11 12.42 13.45
N ALA A 68 10.54 11.88 14.59
CA ALA A 68 10.73 12.66 15.81
C ALA A 68 11.89 13.68 15.72
N LYS A 69 12.82 13.48 14.78
CA LYS A 69 14.00 14.34 14.56
C LYS A 69 13.78 15.36 13.46
N ASN A 70 12.93 15.03 12.50
CA ASN A 70 12.64 15.84 11.34
C ASN A 70 11.24 16.45 11.51
N ASP A 71 11.12 17.76 11.36
CA ASP A 71 9.82 18.41 11.32
C ASP A 71 9.14 18.09 9.97
N THR A 72 8.31 17.06 9.95
CA THR A 72 7.56 16.60 8.78
C THR A 72 6.06 16.49 9.11
N PRO A 73 5.37 17.62 9.34
CA PRO A 73 3.98 17.62 9.80
C PRO A 73 3.04 16.84 8.87
N CYS A 74 3.23 16.94 7.56
CA CYS A 74 2.38 16.23 6.58
C CYS A 74 2.42 14.71 6.76
N ILE A 75 3.58 14.15 7.11
CA ILE A 75 3.73 12.72 7.36
C ILE A 75 3.00 12.33 8.66
N ASN A 76 3.14 13.12 9.72
CA ASN A 76 2.46 12.87 11.00
C ASN A 76 0.93 12.92 10.83
N ILE A 77 0.42 13.94 10.13
CA ILE A 77 -1.02 14.05 9.79
C ILE A 77 -1.50 12.85 8.99
N TYR A 78 -0.70 12.40 8.01
CA TYR A 78 -1.02 11.19 7.25
C TYR A 78 -1.10 9.94 8.14
N LEU A 79 -0.14 9.75 9.05
CA LEU A 79 -0.13 8.59 9.95
C LEU A 79 -1.32 8.62 10.93
N GLU A 80 -1.76 9.80 11.37
CA GLU A 80 -2.99 9.95 12.16
C GLU A 80 -4.23 9.50 11.37
N ASN A 81 -4.35 9.91 10.09
CA ASN A 81 -5.43 9.44 9.21
C ASN A 81 -5.37 7.92 8.98
N LEU A 82 -4.17 7.37 8.76
CA LEU A 82 -3.98 5.93 8.61
C LEU A 82 -4.41 5.16 9.87
N LEU A 83 -4.10 5.70 11.06
CA LEU A 83 -4.53 5.13 12.33
C LEU A 83 -6.05 5.10 12.44
N GLU A 84 -6.76 6.16 12.05
CA GLU A 84 -8.23 6.19 12.05
C GLU A 84 -8.81 5.17 11.03
N CYS A 85 -8.19 5.02 9.85
CA CYS A 85 -8.56 3.96 8.90
C CYS A 85 -8.38 2.57 9.53
N TYR A 86 -7.28 2.33 10.23
CA TYR A 86 -7.04 1.05 10.91
C TYR A 86 -8.04 0.78 12.04
N LYS A 87 -8.38 1.77 12.86
CA LYS A 87 -9.43 1.64 13.90
C LYS A 87 -10.78 1.27 13.28
N SER A 88 -11.15 1.89 12.16
CA SER A 88 -12.37 1.54 11.42
C SER A 88 -12.29 0.13 10.83
N TYR A 89 -11.11 -0.30 10.36
CA TYR A 89 -10.88 -1.66 9.89
C TYR A 89 -11.06 -2.69 11.01
N GLN A 90 -10.52 -2.42 12.20
CA GLN A 90 -10.71 -3.27 13.39
C GLN A 90 -12.19 -3.41 13.78
N GLN A 91 -13.00 -2.34 13.67
CA GLN A 91 -14.44 -2.40 13.94
C GLN A 91 -15.17 -3.35 12.99
N SER A 92 -14.71 -3.43 11.72
CA SER A 92 -15.26 -4.35 10.73
C SER A 92 -14.84 -5.81 10.97
N TRP A 93 -13.70 -6.02 11.63
CA TRP A 93 -13.09 -7.32 11.88
C TRP A 93 -12.73 -7.46 13.37
N SER A 94 -13.72 -7.79 14.20
CA SER A 94 -13.61 -7.78 15.67
C SER A 94 -12.46 -8.64 16.22
N PHE A 95 -12.08 -9.71 15.52
CA PHE A 95 -10.92 -10.54 15.87
C PHE A 95 -9.63 -9.71 16.02
N LEU A 96 -9.49 -8.63 15.25
CA LEU A 96 -8.31 -7.75 15.31
C LEU A 96 -8.22 -6.99 16.64
N ASN A 97 -9.36 -6.66 17.26
CA ASN A 97 -9.37 -5.97 18.55
C ASN A 97 -8.78 -6.82 19.68
N ASP A 98 -8.88 -8.13 19.58
CA ASP A 98 -8.40 -9.03 20.62
C ASP A 98 -6.90 -9.38 20.44
N HIS A 99 -6.45 -9.46 19.20
CA HIS A 99 -5.13 -9.99 18.88
C HIS A 99 -4.16 -8.97 18.30
N PHE A 100 -4.64 -7.88 17.68
CA PHE A 100 -3.83 -6.89 16.97
C PHE A 100 -4.28 -5.46 17.28
N LYS A 101 -4.36 -5.11 18.59
CA LYS A 101 -4.83 -3.79 19.04
C LYS A 101 -3.93 -2.67 18.52
N THR A 102 -2.64 -2.89 18.54
CA THR A 102 -1.63 -1.95 18.05
C THR A 102 -0.73 -2.65 17.04
N LEU A 103 -0.35 -1.92 16.01
CA LEU A 103 0.61 -2.35 15.00
C LEU A 103 1.66 -1.27 14.83
N ASP A 104 2.86 -1.67 14.48
CA ASP A 104 3.95 -0.75 14.16
C ASP A 104 3.93 -0.41 12.67
N VAL A 105 4.21 0.85 12.35
CA VAL A 105 4.48 1.25 10.97
C VAL A 105 5.96 1.08 10.71
N GLY A 106 6.32 0.19 9.77
CA GLY A 106 7.68 0.04 9.29
C GLY A 106 8.10 1.19 8.36
N PRO A 107 9.31 1.15 7.77
CA PRO A 107 9.67 2.06 6.68
C PRO A 107 8.64 1.96 5.54
N PHE A 108 8.25 3.12 5.00
CA PHE A 108 7.25 3.21 3.94
C PHE A 108 7.68 4.24 2.90
N ASN A 109 7.01 4.27 1.74
CA ASN A 109 7.46 5.08 0.61
C ASN A 109 6.36 5.98 0.09
N ILE A 110 6.73 7.22 -0.28
CA ILE A 110 6.00 7.95 -1.31
C ILE A 110 6.61 7.54 -2.65
N GLN A 111 5.77 7.18 -3.61
CA GLN A 111 6.20 6.65 -4.90
C GLN A 111 5.57 7.46 -6.03
N LYS A 112 6.38 7.85 -7.00
CA LYS A 112 5.95 8.49 -8.23
C LYS A 112 6.13 7.53 -9.40
N TYR A 113 5.07 7.34 -10.16
CA TYR A 113 5.06 6.60 -11.42
C TYR A 113 4.81 7.58 -12.57
N ASN A 114 5.78 7.80 -13.42
CA ASN A 114 5.65 8.61 -14.61
C ASN A 114 4.90 7.86 -15.71
N LYS A 115 4.59 8.52 -16.85
CA LYS A 115 4.07 7.83 -18.02
C LYS A 115 4.96 6.65 -18.40
N GLY A 116 4.39 5.46 -18.56
CA GLY A 116 5.09 4.20 -18.75
C GLY A 116 5.40 3.47 -17.45
N GLY A 117 5.42 4.17 -16.31
CA GLY A 117 5.70 3.58 -15.00
C GLY A 117 4.61 2.59 -14.56
N HIS A 118 5.00 1.62 -13.76
CA HIS A 118 4.14 0.52 -13.32
C HIS A 118 4.75 -0.26 -12.15
N PHE A 119 3.93 -1.10 -11.53
CA PHE A 119 4.40 -2.24 -10.73
C PHE A 119 3.71 -3.50 -11.28
N ALA A 120 4.19 -3.94 -12.46
CA ALA A 120 3.52 -5.00 -13.24
C ALA A 120 3.71 -6.40 -12.66
N LYS A 121 4.75 -6.61 -11.83
CA LYS A 121 4.94 -7.89 -11.17
C LYS A 121 3.79 -8.16 -10.20
N ILE A 122 3.11 -9.28 -10.38
CA ILE A 122 2.14 -9.77 -9.39
C ILE A 122 2.93 -10.17 -8.14
N HIS A 123 2.57 -9.59 -7.00
CA HIS A 123 3.29 -9.79 -5.74
C HIS A 123 2.33 -9.75 -4.55
N SER A 124 2.82 -10.24 -3.43
CA SER A 124 2.27 -10.02 -2.10
C SER A 124 3.41 -9.61 -1.16
N GLU A 125 3.07 -9.12 0.02
CA GLU A 125 4.02 -8.44 0.89
C GLU A 125 4.81 -9.40 1.79
N ARG A 126 4.34 -10.63 1.95
CA ARG A 126 4.81 -11.64 2.91
C ARG A 126 5.30 -12.91 2.23
N THR A 127 6.40 -12.78 1.45
CA THR A 127 6.92 -13.88 0.63
C THR A 127 8.25 -14.45 1.14
N SER A 128 8.77 -13.96 2.26
CA SER A 128 10.03 -14.43 2.86
C SER A 128 10.00 -14.33 4.39
N LEU A 129 10.90 -15.05 5.07
CA LEU A 129 11.05 -15.00 6.54
C LEU A 129 11.29 -13.58 7.05
N GLN A 130 12.02 -12.76 6.30
CA GLN A 130 12.31 -11.37 6.66
C GLN A 130 11.06 -10.49 6.71
N HIS A 131 9.97 -10.89 6.04
CA HIS A 131 8.74 -10.13 5.93
C HIS A 131 7.56 -10.73 6.69
N LEU A 132 7.77 -11.77 7.51
CA LEU A 132 6.69 -12.44 8.24
C LEU A 132 5.97 -11.55 9.26
N HIS A 133 6.63 -10.48 9.73
CA HIS A 133 6.05 -9.51 10.64
C HIS A 133 5.02 -8.56 9.99
N ARG A 134 4.98 -8.47 8.67
CA ARG A 134 3.99 -7.66 7.94
C ARG A 134 2.61 -8.30 8.05
N LEU A 135 1.67 -7.64 8.71
CA LEU A 135 0.31 -8.14 8.86
C LEU A 135 -0.62 -7.61 7.77
N PHE A 136 -0.55 -6.30 7.53
CA PHE A 136 -1.31 -5.62 6.49
C PHE A 136 -0.40 -4.77 5.62
N ALA A 137 -0.79 -4.60 4.36
CA ALA A 137 -0.32 -3.51 3.53
C ALA A 137 -1.32 -2.36 3.59
N PHE A 138 -0.83 -1.14 3.42
CA PHE A 138 -1.64 0.04 3.19
C PHE A 138 -1.16 0.81 1.96
N MET A 139 -2.07 1.49 1.30
CA MET A 139 -1.77 2.38 0.18
C MET A 139 -2.80 3.50 0.11
N THR A 140 -2.35 4.72 -0.19
CA THR A 140 -3.22 5.85 -0.53
C THR A 140 -2.85 6.39 -1.90
N TYR A 141 -3.84 6.61 -2.78
CA TYR A 141 -3.65 7.41 -4.00
C TYR A 141 -3.59 8.88 -3.62
N LEU A 142 -2.49 9.56 -3.96
CA LEU A 142 -2.30 10.97 -3.63
C LEU A 142 -2.85 11.90 -4.72
N ASN A 143 -3.07 11.38 -5.93
CA ASN A 143 -3.71 12.09 -7.04
C ASN A 143 -4.49 11.13 -7.94
N ASP A 144 -5.30 11.66 -8.84
CA ASP A 144 -6.07 10.91 -9.84
C ASP A 144 -6.16 11.63 -11.20
N ASP A 145 -5.35 12.68 -11.40
CA ASP A 145 -5.25 13.47 -12.63
C ASP A 145 -4.33 12.81 -13.69
N PHE A 146 -4.39 11.49 -13.80
CA PHE A 146 -3.63 10.67 -14.76
C PHE A 146 -4.52 9.57 -15.37
N GLU A 147 -4.02 8.86 -16.40
CA GLU A 147 -4.73 7.75 -17.03
C GLU A 147 -3.99 6.42 -16.82
N GLY A 148 -4.75 5.33 -16.62
CA GLY A 148 -4.23 4.00 -16.28
C GLY A 148 -4.02 3.82 -14.78
N GLY A 149 -3.01 3.05 -14.38
CA GLY A 149 -2.49 2.98 -13.01
C GLY A 149 -3.40 2.36 -11.95
N LYS A 150 -4.44 1.60 -12.34
CA LYS A 150 -5.27 0.84 -11.39
C LYS A 150 -4.44 -0.14 -10.57
N THR A 151 -4.92 -0.50 -9.39
CA THR A 151 -4.41 -1.63 -8.62
C THR A 151 -5.34 -2.82 -8.80
N THR A 152 -4.80 -3.93 -9.31
CA THR A 152 -5.56 -5.16 -9.58
C THR A 152 -5.23 -6.20 -8.52
N PHE A 153 -6.26 -6.69 -7.81
CA PHE A 153 -6.18 -7.84 -6.91
C PHE A 153 -6.56 -9.11 -7.67
N ASN A 154 -5.56 -9.90 -8.06
CA ASN A 154 -5.71 -10.96 -9.05
C ASN A 154 -6.66 -12.09 -8.64
N HIS A 155 -6.69 -12.48 -7.35
CA HIS A 155 -7.55 -13.56 -6.87
C HIS A 155 -9.02 -13.17 -6.72
N TYR A 156 -9.30 -11.85 -6.70
CA TYR A 156 -10.65 -11.32 -6.53
C TYR A 156 -11.25 -10.77 -7.82
N ASP A 157 -10.47 -10.76 -8.91
CA ASP A 157 -10.84 -10.10 -10.17
C ASP A 157 -11.30 -8.64 -9.91
N LEU A 158 -10.57 -7.94 -9.03
CA LEU A 158 -10.93 -6.63 -8.51
C LEU A 158 -9.94 -5.56 -8.96
N ASP A 159 -10.41 -4.64 -9.77
CA ASP A 159 -9.68 -3.43 -10.19
C ASP A 159 -10.06 -2.23 -9.33
N ILE A 160 -9.12 -1.68 -8.59
CA ILE A 160 -9.32 -0.44 -7.84
C ILE A 160 -8.89 0.73 -8.71
N LYS A 161 -9.88 1.56 -9.08
CA LYS A 161 -9.61 2.81 -9.79
C LYS A 161 -9.00 3.85 -8.85
N PRO A 162 -7.93 4.56 -9.26
CA PRO A 162 -7.39 5.69 -8.51
C PRO A 162 -8.44 6.75 -8.23
N VAL A 163 -8.46 7.23 -7.00
CA VAL A 163 -9.22 8.38 -6.52
C VAL A 163 -8.35 9.08 -5.50
N THR A 164 -8.16 10.39 -5.62
CA THR A 164 -7.36 11.17 -4.66
C THR A 164 -7.88 10.97 -3.23
N GLY A 165 -6.99 10.69 -2.29
CA GLY A 165 -7.30 10.41 -0.89
C GLY A 165 -7.74 8.98 -0.60
N ARG A 166 -8.01 8.14 -1.63
CA ARG A 166 -8.42 6.76 -1.39
C ARG A 166 -7.32 5.96 -0.73
N THR A 167 -7.55 5.65 0.53
CA THR A 167 -6.67 4.86 1.39
C THR A 167 -7.23 3.45 1.51
N MET A 168 -6.38 2.45 1.31
CA MET A 168 -6.74 1.04 1.41
C MET A 168 -5.85 0.32 2.43
N ILE A 169 -6.44 -0.67 3.12
CA ILE A 169 -5.73 -1.61 4.00
C ILE A 169 -6.19 -3.02 3.61
N TRP A 170 -5.23 -3.94 3.44
CA TRP A 170 -5.50 -5.35 3.11
C TRP A 170 -4.47 -6.29 3.73
N PRO A 171 -4.80 -7.58 3.94
CA PRO A 171 -3.86 -8.58 4.44
C PRO A 171 -2.61 -8.71 3.55
N ALA A 172 -1.44 -8.78 4.17
CA ALA A 172 -0.15 -8.86 3.48
C ALA A 172 0.12 -10.23 2.81
N GLU A 173 -0.83 -11.15 2.86
CA GLU A 173 -0.71 -12.54 2.44
C GLU A 173 -0.80 -12.75 0.92
N TRP A 174 -0.35 -13.92 0.47
CA TRP A 174 -0.44 -14.36 -0.93
C TRP A 174 -1.86 -14.34 -1.49
N THR A 175 -2.87 -14.50 -0.62
CA THR A 175 -4.29 -14.39 -0.99
C THR A 175 -4.67 -13.02 -1.54
N HIS A 176 -3.88 -11.99 -1.26
CA HIS A 176 -4.06 -10.62 -1.73
C HIS A 176 -2.97 -10.23 -2.75
N ALA A 177 -2.51 -11.22 -3.55
CA ALA A 177 -1.59 -10.95 -4.63
C ALA A 177 -2.17 -9.91 -5.59
N HIS A 178 -1.39 -8.87 -5.87
CA HIS A 178 -1.83 -7.71 -6.64
C HIS A 178 -0.72 -7.15 -7.52
N GLN A 179 -1.10 -6.23 -8.41
CA GLN A 179 -0.20 -5.51 -9.30
C GLN A 179 -0.72 -4.10 -9.58
N GLY A 180 0.20 -3.19 -9.93
CA GLY A 180 -0.10 -1.84 -10.40
C GLY A 180 0.00 -1.76 -11.92
N GLN A 181 -1.11 -1.38 -12.57
CA GLN A 181 -1.17 -1.22 -14.02
C GLN A 181 -0.33 -0.03 -14.49
N ILE A 182 0.04 -0.06 -15.77
CA ILE A 182 0.85 0.99 -16.42
C ILE A 182 0.13 2.34 -16.43
N ILE A 183 0.90 3.41 -16.27
CA ILE A 183 0.45 4.79 -16.46
C ILE A 183 0.52 5.13 -17.94
N THR A 184 -0.61 5.48 -18.54
CA THR A 184 -0.68 5.82 -19.98
C THR A 184 -0.54 7.31 -20.25
N LYS A 185 -0.90 8.17 -19.25
CA LYS A 185 -0.76 9.63 -19.34
C LYS A 185 -0.65 10.25 -17.94
N GLY A 186 0.13 11.31 -17.81
CA GLY A 186 0.36 12.01 -16.55
C GLY A 186 1.33 11.26 -15.63
N SER A 187 1.24 11.51 -14.33
CA SER A 187 2.04 10.87 -13.30
C SER A 187 1.17 10.51 -12.10
N LYS A 188 1.33 9.29 -11.60
CA LYS A 188 0.67 8.80 -10.39
C LYS A 188 1.56 8.96 -9.18
N TYR A 189 1.01 9.47 -8.08
CA TYR A 189 1.64 9.45 -6.77
C TYR A 189 0.83 8.58 -5.82
N ILE A 190 1.52 7.77 -5.04
CA ILE A 190 0.96 6.99 -3.93
C ILE A 190 1.85 7.09 -2.70
N ILE A 191 1.28 6.84 -1.54
CA ILE A 191 2.04 6.49 -0.33
C ILE A 191 1.65 5.08 0.06
N THR A 192 2.64 4.24 0.38
CA THR A 192 2.42 2.80 0.64
C THR A 192 3.44 2.24 1.61
N GLY A 193 3.03 1.27 2.40
CA GLY A 193 3.86 0.59 3.40
C GLY A 193 3.13 -0.55 4.08
N TRP A 194 3.60 -0.89 5.30
CA TRP A 194 3.12 -2.06 6.03
C TRP A 194 2.81 -1.73 7.47
N LEU A 195 1.71 -2.31 7.96
CA LEU A 195 1.39 -2.42 9.37
C LEU A 195 1.94 -3.75 9.87
N ASN A 196 2.86 -3.67 10.81
CA ASN A 196 3.66 -4.80 11.29
C ASN A 196 3.20 -5.25 12.67
N ILE A 197 3.29 -6.55 12.93
CA ILE A 197 3.20 -7.08 14.29
C ILE A 197 4.39 -6.51 15.08
N PRO A 198 4.16 -5.88 16.25
CA PRO A 198 5.24 -5.39 17.11
C PRO A 198 6.20 -6.50 17.51
N LEU A 199 7.51 -6.19 17.59
CA LEU A 199 8.55 -7.10 18.03
C LEU A 199 8.62 -7.14 19.56
#